data_0dda5f9e10e3e1c60a232037c7be932f
#
_entry.id   0dda5f9e10e3e1c60a232037c7be932f
#
_cell.length_a   1.000
_cell.length_b   1.000
_cell.length_c   1.000
_cell.angle_alpha   90.00
_cell.angle_beta   90.00
_cell.angle_gamma   90.00
#
_symmetry.space_group_name_H-M   'P 1'
#
loop_
_entity.id
_entity.type
_entity.pdbx_description
1 polymer ?
#
loop_
_entity_poly.entity_id
_entity_poly.type
_entity_poly.pdbx_seq_one_letter_code
_entity_poly.pdbx_strand_id
1 'polypeptide(L)'
;GEHVDEAKDGIKSLNAKTVQPEERVIINGLFRNFFQSINSRDEQSLMSTCEGLLTSFLGKTDATKSDVVTFLNKIWKDDMTNMNWHINNDYKIDKKEVGDGEYEYTVTFSAIQSKEFNDASKNGKSKFRISAKVSPNDRISSFNMTKIVE
;
A
#
# COMPACT_ATOMS: atom_id res chain seq x y z
N GLY A 1 -31.94 -6.48 -27.35
CA GLY A 1 -31.57 -7.53 -28.26
C GLY A 1 -30.24 -8.14 -27.94
N GLU A 2 -29.85 -9.15 -28.72
CA GLU A 2 -28.60 -9.87 -28.52
C GLU A 2 -27.37 -8.97 -28.56
N HIS A 3 -27.35 -8.00 -29.46
CA HIS A 3 -26.23 -7.08 -29.61
C HIS A 3 -26.02 -6.21 -28.39
N VAL A 4 -27.08 -5.84 -27.67
CA VAL A 4 -26.98 -5.06 -26.45
C VAL A 4 -26.36 -5.89 -25.33
N ASP A 5 -26.75 -7.14 -25.21
CA ASP A 5 -26.24 -8.06 -24.19
C ASP A 5 -24.77 -8.36 -24.45
N GLU A 6 -24.37 -8.57 -25.69
CA GLU A 6 -22.97 -8.78 -26.05
C GLU A 6 -22.11 -7.55 -25.70
N ALA A 7 -22.62 -6.34 -25.96
CA ALA A 7 -21.92 -5.11 -25.63
C ALA A 7 -21.73 -4.95 -24.11
N LYS A 8 -22.74 -5.29 -23.32
CA LYS A 8 -22.65 -5.24 -21.85
C LYS A 8 -21.62 -6.22 -21.32
N ASP A 9 -21.62 -7.45 -21.84
CA ASP A 9 -20.65 -8.46 -21.43
C ASP A 9 -19.22 -8.05 -21.82
N GLY A 10 -19.05 -7.44 -22.99
CA GLY A 10 -17.77 -6.93 -23.42
C GLY A 10 -17.24 -5.81 -22.51
N ILE A 11 -18.10 -4.87 -22.13
CA ILE A 11 -17.75 -3.78 -21.23
C ILE A 11 -17.40 -4.31 -19.84
N LYS A 12 -18.19 -5.25 -19.31
CA LYS A 12 -17.93 -5.88 -18.02
C LYS A 12 -16.58 -6.61 -18.01
N SER A 13 -16.27 -7.34 -19.09
CA SER A 13 -15.00 -8.03 -19.22
C SER A 13 -13.81 -7.08 -19.28
N LEU A 14 -13.93 -5.96 -19.97
CA LEU A 14 -12.90 -4.92 -20.01
C LEU A 14 -12.68 -4.29 -18.64
N ASN A 15 -13.77 -3.99 -17.91
CA ASN A 15 -13.68 -3.41 -16.59
C ASN A 15 -13.01 -4.37 -15.58
N ALA A 16 -13.18 -5.66 -15.74
CA ALA A 16 -12.56 -6.66 -14.87
C ALA A 16 -11.03 -6.70 -15.01
N LYS A 17 -10.49 -6.23 -16.15
CA LYS A 17 -9.06 -6.24 -16.43
C LYS A 17 -8.42 -4.86 -16.38
N THR A 18 -9.21 -3.82 -16.51
CA THR A 18 -8.72 -2.45 -16.62
C THR A 18 -8.95 -1.69 -15.32
N VAL A 19 -7.89 -1.10 -14.78
CA VAL A 19 -7.98 -0.24 -13.60
C VAL A 19 -8.55 1.12 -14.04
N GLN A 20 -9.69 1.47 -13.49
CA GLN A 20 -10.36 2.72 -13.79
C GLN A 20 -9.71 3.89 -13.03
N PRO A 21 -9.84 5.14 -13.52
CA PRO A 21 -9.27 6.30 -12.82
C PRO A 21 -9.75 6.42 -11.37
N GLU A 22 -10.99 6.10 -11.08
CA GLU A 22 -11.57 6.14 -9.73
C GLU A 22 -10.87 5.13 -8.81
N GLU A 23 -10.54 3.96 -9.33
CA GLU A 23 -9.83 2.93 -8.58
C GLU A 23 -8.41 3.36 -8.26
N ARG A 24 -7.73 4.02 -9.20
CA ARG A 24 -6.39 4.58 -8.96
C ARG A 24 -6.39 5.65 -7.88
N VAL A 25 -7.41 6.49 -7.85
CA VAL A 25 -7.56 7.53 -6.82
C VAL A 25 -7.71 6.89 -5.44
N ILE A 26 -8.54 5.86 -5.31
CA ILE A 26 -8.77 5.14 -4.05
C ILE A 26 -7.47 4.48 -3.58
N ILE A 27 -6.77 3.77 -4.47
CA ILE A 27 -5.52 3.06 -4.15
C ILE A 27 -4.43 4.06 -3.76
N ASN A 28 -4.27 5.13 -4.54
CA ASN A 28 -3.29 6.16 -4.23
C ASN A 28 -3.56 6.81 -2.87
N GLY A 29 -4.83 7.11 -2.59
CA GLY A 29 -5.24 7.67 -1.30
C GLY A 29 -4.97 6.73 -0.13
N LEU A 30 -5.20 5.44 -0.33
CA LEU A 30 -4.96 4.42 0.69
C LEU A 30 -3.47 4.36 1.09
N PHE A 31 -2.56 4.30 0.12
CA PHE A 31 -1.13 4.25 0.39
C PHE A 31 -0.60 5.59 0.89
N ARG A 32 -1.15 6.70 0.42
CA ARG A 32 -0.81 8.02 0.94
C ARG A 32 -1.16 8.10 2.43
N ASN A 33 -2.35 7.65 2.80
CA ASN A 33 -2.78 7.62 4.20
C ASN A 33 -1.91 6.69 5.04
N PHE A 34 -1.53 5.54 4.49
CA PHE A 34 -0.64 4.59 5.17
C PHE A 34 0.69 5.26 5.54
N PHE A 35 1.37 5.86 4.57
CA PHE A 35 2.66 6.49 4.82
C PHE A 35 2.54 7.79 5.63
N GLN A 36 1.47 8.55 5.44
CA GLN A 36 1.21 9.74 6.26
C GLN A 36 1.03 9.36 7.73
N SER A 37 0.37 8.24 8.00
CA SER A 37 0.20 7.72 9.35
C SER A 37 1.54 7.33 9.97
N ILE A 38 2.47 6.78 9.18
CA ILE A 38 3.82 6.48 9.63
C ILE A 38 4.57 7.78 9.94
N ASN A 39 4.48 8.78 9.06
CA ASN A 39 5.15 10.08 9.25
C ASN A 39 4.69 10.79 10.51
N SER A 40 3.40 10.68 10.84
CA SER A 40 2.79 11.32 12.02
C SER A 40 2.75 10.42 13.27
N ARG A 41 3.20 9.17 13.18
CA ARG A 41 3.13 8.15 14.23
C ARG A 41 1.69 7.93 14.72
N ASP A 42 0.74 7.93 13.81
CA ASP A 42 -0.68 7.75 14.12
C ASP A 42 -1.05 6.27 13.98
N GLU A 43 -1.02 5.55 15.10
CA GLU A 43 -1.31 4.10 15.14
C GLU A 43 -2.73 3.80 14.65
N GLN A 44 -3.70 4.58 15.05
CA GLN A 44 -5.11 4.37 14.70
C GLN A 44 -5.33 4.51 13.19
N SER A 45 -4.82 5.58 12.61
CA SER A 45 -4.93 5.82 11.17
C SER A 45 -4.20 4.73 10.38
N LEU A 46 -3.01 4.31 10.86
CA LEU A 46 -2.24 3.24 10.21
C LEU A 46 -3.03 1.94 10.20
N MET A 47 -3.58 1.54 11.34
CA MET A 47 -4.39 0.32 11.44
C MET A 47 -5.63 0.37 10.55
N SER A 48 -6.23 1.54 10.39
CA SER A 48 -7.45 1.70 9.58
C SER A 48 -7.21 1.46 8.09
N THR A 49 -5.97 1.54 7.61
CA THR A 49 -5.64 1.27 6.21
C THR A 49 -5.48 -0.22 5.90
N CYS A 50 -5.40 -1.07 6.93
CA CYS A 50 -5.10 -2.49 6.79
C CYS A 50 -6.30 -3.37 7.13
N GLU A 51 -6.34 -4.56 6.51
CA GLU A 51 -7.25 -5.62 6.93
C GLU A 51 -6.90 -6.09 8.35
N GLY A 52 -7.88 -6.71 9.02
CA GLY A 52 -7.64 -7.28 10.35
C GLY A 52 -6.63 -8.42 10.35
N LEU A 53 -6.50 -9.11 9.22
CA LEU A 53 -5.50 -10.14 9.00
C LEU A 53 -4.86 -9.90 7.63
N LEU A 54 -3.54 -9.75 7.62
CA LEU A 54 -2.78 -9.57 6.39
C LEU A 54 -2.15 -10.90 6.00
N THR A 55 -2.22 -11.25 4.72
CA THR A 55 -1.60 -12.49 4.21
C THR A 55 -0.09 -12.42 4.32
N SER A 56 0.49 -11.23 4.20
CA SER A 56 1.92 -10.99 4.38
C SER A 56 2.17 -9.55 4.77
N PHE A 57 3.02 -9.34 5.75
CA PHE A 57 3.46 -8.00 6.17
C PHE A 57 4.94 -8.05 6.50
N LEU A 58 5.76 -7.45 5.62
CA LEU A 58 7.22 -7.39 5.76
C LEU A 58 7.83 -8.77 6.02
N GLY A 59 7.36 -9.76 5.24
CA GLY A 59 7.84 -11.13 5.30
C GLY A 59 7.14 -12.01 6.32
N LYS A 60 6.28 -11.45 7.17
CA LYS A 60 5.51 -12.21 8.15
C LYS A 60 4.16 -12.61 7.56
N THR A 61 3.86 -13.91 7.52
CA THR A 61 2.56 -14.43 7.08
C THR A 61 1.54 -14.34 8.23
N ASP A 62 0.27 -14.17 7.86
CA ASP A 62 -0.84 -14.07 8.81
C ASP A 62 -0.60 -12.99 9.86
N ALA A 63 -0.16 -11.82 9.39
CA ALA A 63 0.11 -10.68 10.26
C ALA A 63 -1.19 -9.99 10.69
N THR A 64 -1.16 -9.41 11.88
CA THR A 64 -2.31 -8.71 12.48
C THR A 64 -2.08 -7.20 12.50
N LYS A 65 -3.12 -6.43 12.85
CA LYS A 65 -2.96 -4.99 13.06
C LYS A 65 -1.95 -4.68 14.17
N SER A 66 -1.83 -5.56 15.15
CA SER A 66 -0.83 -5.45 16.21
C SER A 66 0.60 -5.51 15.64
N ASP A 67 0.81 -6.36 14.64
CA ASP A 67 2.11 -6.46 13.96
C ASP A 67 2.44 -5.17 13.21
N VAL A 68 1.42 -4.52 12.63
CA VAL A 68 1.59 -3.24 11.94
C VAL A 68 2.02 -2.14 12.92
N VAL A 69 1.39 -2.11 14.10
CA VAL A 69 1.75 -1.15 15.17
C VAL A 69 3.17 -1.43 15.67
N THR A 70 3.54 -2.69 15.83
CA THR A 70 4.91 -3.07 16.22
C THR A 70 5.92 -2.55 15.20
N PHE A 71 5.62 -2.66 13.91
CA PHE A 71 6.46 -2.10 12.85
C PHE A 71 6.61 -0.58 13.01
N LEU A 72 5.50 0.14 13.24
CA LEU A 72 5.52 1.58 13.41
C LEU A 72 6.45 1.99 14.56
N ASN A 73 6.35 1.28 15.69
CA ASN A 73 7.17 1.58 16.87
C ASN A 73 8.64 1.22 16.66
N LYS A 74 8.94 0.23 15.83
CA LYS A 74 10.32 -0.15 15.50
C LYS A 74 10.97 0.81 14.52
N ILE A 75 10.22 1.31 13.53
CA ILE A 75 10.77 2.17 12.49
C ILE A 75 11.11 3.56 13.03
N TRP A 76 10.35 4.02 14.03
CA TRP A 76 10.65 5.25 14.77
C TRP A 76 11.61 4.92 15.92
N LYS A 77 12.89 5.19 15.71
CA LYS A 77 13.92 4.94 16.74
C LYS A 77 13.95 6.09 17.75
N ASP A 78 14.39 5.81 18.96
CA ASP A 78 14.38 6.79 20.07
C ASP A 78 15.22 8.03 19.80
N ASP A 79 16.29 7.89 19.02
CA ASP A 79 17.19 8.99 18.70
C ASP A 79 16.82 9.72 17.40
N MET A 80 15.68 9.39 16.80
CA MET A 80 15.19 10.10 15.63
C MET A 80 14.51 11.41 16.00
N THR A 81 14.84 12.46 15.25
CA THR A 81 14.16 13.76 15.33
C THR A 81 13.06 13.89 14.28
N ASN A 82 13.21 13.20 13.15
CA ASN A 82 12.19 13.20 12.10
C ASN A 82 12.34 11.99 11.18
N MET A 83 11.23 11.57 10.60
CA MET A 83 11.20 10.58 9.53
C MET A 83 10.06 10.94 8.60
N ASN A 84 10.34 10.91 7.31
CA ASN A 84 9.34 11.20 6.30
C ASN A 84 9.41 10.19 5.16
N TRP A 85 8.26 9.69 4.74
CA TRP A 85 8.11 8.83 3.58
C TRP A 85 7.46 9.63 2.45
N HIS A 86 8.12 9.62 1.30
CA HIS A 86 7.62 10.23 0.07
C HIS A 86 7.33 9.14 -0.95
N ILE A 87 6.11 9.09 -1.45
CA ILE A 87 5.70 8.11 -2.45
C ILE A 87 5.98 8.67 -3.84
N ASN A 88 6.68 7.90 -4.65
CA ASN A 88 6.84 8.21 -6.08
C ASN A 88 5.57 7.78 -6.81
N ASN A 89 5.20 8.50 -7.87
CA ASN A 89 3.98 8.21 -8.62
C ASN A 89 4.23 7.18 -9.74
N ASP A 90 4.98 6.12 -9.42
CA ASP A 90 5.34 5.07 -10.36
C ASP A 90 4.51 3.80 -10.16
N TYR A 91 3.24 3.96 -9.83
CA TYR A 91 2.33 2.86 -9.56
C TYR A 91 2.14 1.95 -10.76
N LYS A 92 2.28 0.64 -10.50
CA LYS A 92 1.79 -0.43 -11.37
C LYS A 92 0.70 -1.16 -10.61
N ILE A 93 -0.47 -1.23 -11.19
CA ILE A 93 -1.64 -1.82 -10.55
C ILE A 93 -2.18 -2.92 -11.43
N ASP A 94 -2.22 -4.15 -10.91
CA ASP A 94 -2.85 -5.29 -11.56
C ASP A 94 -4.16 -5.59 -10.84
N LYS A 95 -5.23 -5.72 -11.60
CA LYS A 95 -6.58 -5.94 -11.10
C LYS A 95 -7.00 -7.37 -11.38
N LYS A 96 -7.50 -8.07 -10.35
CA LYS A 96 -7.95 -9.44 -10.44
C LYS A 96 -9.34 -9.56 -9.82
N GLU A 97 -10.27 -10.18 -10.53
CA GLU A 97 -11.58 -10.51 -9.97
C GLU A 97 -11.46 -11.74 -9.07
N VAL A 98 -11.88 -11.60 -7.81
CA VAL A 98 -11.81 -12.67 -6.80
C VAL A 98 -13.19 -13.14 -6.35
N GLY A 99 -14.23 -12.43 -6.73
CA GLY A 99 -15.61 -12.77 -6.48
C GLY A 99 -16.49 -12.00 -7.45
N ASP A 100 -17.79 -12.17 -7.41
CA ASP A 100 -18.71 -11.48 -8.31
C ASP A 100 -18.74 -9.98 -7.99
N GLY A 101 -18.13 -9.19 -8.87
CA GLY A 101 -18.00 -7.75 -8.66
C GLY A 101 -16.96 -7.36 -7.61
N GLU A 102 -16.17 -8.30 -7.12
CA GLU A 102 -15.13 -8.06 -6.13
C GLU A 102 -13.76 -8.17 -6.75
N TYR A 103 -12.90 -7.20 -6.48
CA TYR A 103 -11.57 -7.11 -7.10
C TYR A 103 -10.48 -6.97 -6.05
N GLU A 104 -9.38 -7.69 -6.28
CA GLU A 104 -8.15 -7.55 -5.54
C GLU A 104 -7.13 -6.86 -6.44
N TYR A 105 -6.34 -5.96 -5.89
CA TYR A 105 -5.32 -5.24 -6.64
C TYR A 105 -3.94 -5.61 -6.13
N THR A 106 -3.02 -5.89 -7.05
CA THR A 106 -1.60 -6.00 -6.74
C THR A 106 -0.95 -4.69 -7.16
N VAL A 107 -0.31 -4.01 -6.22
CA VAL A 107 0.22 -2.66 -6.42
C VAL A 107 1.71 -2.66 -6.16
N THR A 108 2.48 -2.18 -7.13
CA THR A 108 3.91 -1.98 -6.98
C THR A 108 4.25 -0.52 -7.23
N PHE A 109 5.11 0.03 -6.39
CA PHE A 109 5.58 1.41 -6.53
C PHE A 109 6.86 1.57 -5.74
N SER A 110 7.48 2.75 -5.81
CA SER A 110 8.65 3.06 -4.99
C SER A 110 8.38 4.23 -4.06
N ALA A 111 9.11 4.27 -2.96
CA ALA A 111 9.03 5.34 -1.98
C ALA A 111 10.42 5.64 -1.43
N ILE A 112 10.60 6.88 -0.97
CA ILE A 112 11.86 7.33 -0.38
C ILE A 112 11.61 7.64 1.08
N GLN A 113 12.42 7.03 1.95
CA GLN A 113 12.43 7.31 3.37
C GLN A 113 13.56 8.30 3.67
N SER A 114 13.21 9.42 4.28
CA SER A 114 14.18 10.39 4.81
C SER A 114 14.21 10.25 6.32
N LYS A 115 15.41 10.16 6.89
CA LYS A 115 15.60 9.98 8.33
C LYS A 115 16.50 11.08 8.88
N GLU A 116 16.10 11.67 10.00
CA GLU A 116 16.90 12.63 10.74
C GLU A 116 17.04 12.15 12.18
N PHE A 117 18.26 12.26 12.71
CA PHE A 117 18.61 11.80 14.05
C PHE A 117 19.25 12.94 14.83
N ASN A 118 19.31 12.79 16.16
CA ASN A 118 20.08 13.69 17.02
C ASN A 118 21.54 13.75 16.58
N ASP A 119 22.10 12.60 16.21
CA ASP A 119 23.41 12.50 15.57
C ASP A 119 23.23 12.67 14.06
N ALA A 120 23.61 13.84 13.53
CA ALA A 120 23.44 14.16 12.12
C ALA A 120 24.19 13.21 11.18
N SER A 121 25.21 12.52 11.66
CA SER A 121 25.96 11.53 10.84
C SER A 121 25.10 10.32 10.47
N LYS A 122 24.00 10.09 11.20
CA LYS A 122 23.06 9.01 10.93
C LYS A 122 21.95 9.42 9.96
N ASN A 123 21.84 10.71 9.62
CA ASN A 123 20.83 11.19 8.68
C ASN A 123 21.04 10.58 7.31
N GLY A 124 19.95 10.31 6.60
CA GLY A 124 20.05 9.75 5.26
C GLY A 124 18.72 9.52 4.60
N LYS A 125 18.82 9.08 3.36
CA LYS A 125 17.66 8.70 2.55
C LYS A 125 17.86 7.30 2.01
N SER A 126 16.77 6.55 1.95
CA SER A 126 16.77 5.20 1.38
C SER A 126 15.58 5.06 0.45
N LYS A 127 15.78 4.37 -0.66
CA LYS A 127 14.71 4.10 -1.61
C LYS A 127 14.25 2.65 -1.47
N PHE A 128 12.94 2.45 -1.48
CA PHE A 128 12.34 1.13 -1.32
C PHE A 128 11.38 0.85 -2.47
N ARG A 129 11.33 -0.40 -2.89
CA ARG A 129 10.29 -0.92 -3.76
C ARG A 129 9.23 -1.54 -2.87
N ILE A 130 7.99 -1.11 -3.06
CA ILE A 130 6.85 -1.62 -2.32
C ILE A 130 6.05 -2.56 -3.22
N SER A 131 5.71 -3.73 -2.67
CA SER A 131 4.80 -4.68 -3.29
C SER A 131 3.69 -4.95 -2.30
N ALA A 132 2.46 -4.60 -2.68
CA ALA A 132 1.32 -4.67 -1.78
C ALA A 132 0.10 -5.21 -2.51
N LYS A 133 -0.89 -5.64 -1.72
CA LYS A 133 -2.20 -6.02 -2.24
C LYS A 133 -3.28 -5.24 -1.52
N VAL A 134 -4.31 -4.88 -2.28
CA VAL A 134 -5.50 -4.18 -1.77
C VAL A 134 -6.69 -5.12 -1.92
N SER A 135 -7.42 -5.32 -0.83
CA SER A 135 -8.58 -6.21 -0.79
C SER A 135 -9.80 -5.57 -1.45
N PRO A 136 -10.88 -6.37 -1.72
CA PRO A 136 -12.14 -5.81 -2.19
C PRO A 136 -12.78 -4.79 -1.23
N ASN A 137 -12.33 -4.74 0.01
CA ASN A 137 -12.81 -3.78 1.01
C ASN A 137 -11.99 -2.47 1.02
N ASP A 138 -11.13 -2.26 0.03
CA ASP A 138 -10.25 -1.10 -0.07
C ASP A 138 -9.32 -0.98 1.15
N ARG A 139 -8.79 -2.12 1.60
CA ARG A 139 -7.82 -2.20 2.70
C ARG A 139 -6.57 -2.95 2.23
N ILE A 140 -5.44 -2.61 2.84
CA ILE A 140 -4.19 -3.31 2.55
C ILE A 140 -4.27 -4.72 3.13
N SER A 141 -4.14 -5.73 2.27
CA SER A 141 -4.18 -7.15 2.66
C SER A 141 -2.80 -7.81 2.61
N SER A 142 -1.83 -7.15 1.99
CA SER A 142 -0.43 -7.59 1.95
C SER A 142 0.46 -6.38 1.72
N PHE A 143 1.61 -6.34 2.40
CA PHE A 143 2.55 -5.22 2.28
C PHE A 143 3.97 -5.70 2.51
N ASN A 144 4.82 -5.52 1.51
CA ASN A 144 6.24 -5.87 1.60
C ASN A 144 7.09 -4.76 0.99
N MET A 145 8.29 -4.55 1.55
CA MET A 145 9.25 -3.56 1.06
C MET A 145 10.60 -4.21 0.87
N THR A 146 11.29 -3.79 -0.19
CA THR A 146 12.68 -4.18 -0.45
C THR A 146 13.50 -2.93 -0.68
N LYS A 147 14.61 -2.79 0.02
CA LYS A 147 15.52 -1.67 -0.16
C LYS A 147 16.19 -1.77 -1.53
N ILE A 148 16.14 -0.68 -2.29
CA ILE A 148 16.80 -0.60 -3.59
C ILE A 148 18.24 -0.16 -3.35
N VAL A 149 19.17 -0.99 -3.78
CA VAL A 149 20.62 -0.70 -3.71
C VAL A 149 21.04 -0.17 -5.07
N GLU A 150 21.53 1.05 -5.09
CA GLU A 150 22.05 1.67 -6.30
C GLU A 150 23.56 1.55 -6.36
#